data_93a88ee74508f5516b2554f1f17c27bf
#
_entry.id   93a88ee74508f5516b2554f1f17c27bf
#
_cell.length_a   1.000
_cell.length_b   1.000
_cell.length_c   1.000
_cell.angle_alpha   90.00
_cell.angle_beta   90.00
_cell.angle_gamma   90.00
#
_symmetry.space_group_name_H-M   'P 1'
#
loop_
_entity.id
_entity.type
_entity.pdbx_description
1 polymer ?
#
loop_
_entity_poly.entity_id
_entity_poly.type
_entity_poly.pdbx_seq_one_letter_code
_entity_poly.pdbx_strand_id
1 'polypeptide(L)'
;MKIYKILIFIFLMSISFNSYAETKLRMANWLPPSHPWVKNIMIPWINNVKEATEGRVIIEILNAPLGPPHAHFDFALKGIADITYGVHNYTAGRFISTQLAELPFLSNSSEVLSVAWQRIYQKELYSLNEHKGTHLLGVFNHGPGQLWLNNMYENLDEIKGLKVRIGGGISQSSAKALKLIPLQAPVTKAYELLSGGVADGIQLPTESISFFKLDRIIKQGFIVDGGLYNVSMFVVINKRKWDSLDKIDQEAISSVSGEVLARLAGKAWDEADEKSKSLAIQNGVKFVELSPKDKNNIKNILSPVIKQTLADIKKKKNIDANKIYSLLKKEIN
;
A
#
# COMPACT_ATOMS: atom_id res chain seq x y z
N MET A 1 28.67 -44.75 -44.14
CA MET A 1 28.16 -44.91 -42.75
C MET A 1 28.93 -44.12 -41.68
N LYS A 2 30.23 -43.91 -41.78
CA LYS A 2 30.99 -43.14 -40.77
C LYS A 2 30.76 -41.61 -40.81
N ILE A 3 30.51 -41.01 -41.96
CA ILE A 3 30.30 -39.56 -42.15
C ILE A 3 28.95 -39.10 -41.56
N TYR A 4 27.90 -39.88 -41.68
CA TYR A 4 26.57 -39.57 -41.09
C TYR A 4 26.57 -39.59 -39.56
N LYS A 5 27.39 -40.40 -38.92
CA LYS A 5 27.54 -40.45 -37.47
C LYS A 5 28.23 -39.19 -36.92
N ILE A 6 29.16 -38.61 -37.67
CA ILE A 6 29.87 -37.38 -37.30
C ILE A 6 28.95 -36.14 -37.44
N LEU A 7 28.13 -36.09 -38.49
CA LEU A 7 27.16 -35.01 -38.70
C LEU A 7 26.06 -34.99 -37.63
N ILE A 8 25.58 -36.14 -37.17
CA ILE A 8 24.61 -36.25 -36.09
C ILE A 8 25.23 -35.81 -34.74
N PHE A 9 26.52 -36.13 -34.50
CA PHE A 9 27.21 -35.74 -33.28
C PHE A 9 27.48 -34.24 -33.23
N ILE A 10 27.76 -33.58 -34.37
CA ILE A 10 27.94 -32.13 -34.46
C ILE A 10 26.61 -31.39 -34.31
N PHE A 11 25.49 -31.94 -34.81
CA PHE A 11 24.16 -31.33 -34.63
C PHE A 11 23.64 -31.42 -33.18
N LEU A 12 24.00 -32.48 -32.44
CA LEU A 12 23.70 -32.65 -31.03
C LEU A 12 24.53 -31.72 -30.10
N MET A 13 25.68 -31.22 -30.53
CA MET A 13 26.52 -30.30 -29.78
C MET A 13 26.08 -28.83 -29.93
N SER A 14 25.18 -28.51 -30.84
CA SER A 14 24.69 -27.14 -31.07
C SER A 14 23.51 -26.75 -30.19
N ILE A 15 22.97 -27.67 -29.37
CA ILE A 15 21.96 -27.28 -28.34
C ILE A 15 22.73 -26.74 -27.13
N SER A 16 23.24 -25.53 -27.27
CA SER A 16 23.71 -24.76 -26.15
C SER A 16 22.49 -24.46 -25.27
N PHE A 17 22.27 -25.27 -24.25
CA PHE A 17 21.43 -24.81 -23.14
C PHE A 17 22.07 -23.57 -22.59
N ASN A 18 21.53 -22.40 -22.94
CA ASN A 18 21.81 -21.18 -22.19
C ASN A 18 21.33 -21.42 -20.75
N SER A 19 22.18 -22.01 -19.94
CA SER A 19 21.98 -22.06 -18.49
C SER A 19 22.20 -20.65 -17.97
N TYR A 20 21.16 -19.85 -17.98
CA TYR A 20 21.18 -18.60 -17.24
C TYR A 20 21.31 -18.92 -15.75
N ALA A 21 22.31 -18.34 -15.09
CA ALA A 21 22.48 -18.49 -13.66
C ALA A 21 21.24 -17.89 -12.95
N GLU A 22 20.59 -18.66 -12.10
CA GLU A 22 19.46 -18.22 -11.30
C GLU A 22 19.84 -17.03 -10.41
N THR A 23 19.15 -15.91 -10.56
CA THR A 23 19.34 -14.75 -9.69
C THR A 23 18.36 -14.78 -8.52
N LYS A 24 18.88 -14.92 -7.30
CA LYS A 24 18.08 -14.87 -6.08
C LYS A 24 18.01 -13.44 -5.54
N LEU A 25 16.78 -12.99 -5.27
CA LEU A 25 16.47 -11.69 -4.65
C LEU A 25 15.79 -11.93 -3.30
N ARG A 26 16.28 -11.26 -2.25
CA ARG A 26 15.72 -11.37 -0.90
C ARG A 26 14.71 -10.25 -0.67
N MET A 27 13.48 -10.60 -0.34
CA MET A 27 12.42 -9.66 0.02
C MET A 27 12.26 -9.60 1.53
N ALA A 28 12.44 -8.41 2.12
CA ALA A 28 12.13 -8.20 3.53
C ALA A 28 10.61 -8.09 3.73
N ASN A 29 10.12 -8.73 4.79
CA ASN A 29 8.73 -8.76 5.19
C ASN A 29 8.58 -8.32 6.66
N TRP A 30 7.49 -7.59 6.99
CA TRP A 30 7.18 -7.12 8.34
C TRP A 30 5.77 -7.51 8.80
N LEU A 31 5.04 -8.22 7.96
CA LEU A 31 3.68 -8.68 8.23
C LEU A 31 3.65 -10.20 8.42
N PRO A 32 2.68 -10.74 9.14
CA PRO A 32 2.47 -12.18 9.18
C PRO A 32 2.28 -12.76 7.77
N PRO A 33 2.77 -13.97 7.48
CA PRO A 33 2.63 -14.58 6.15
C PRO A 33 1.16 -14.72 5.68
N SER A 34 0.22 -14.80 6.62
CA SER A 34 -1.23 -14.87 6.34
C SER A 34 -1.87 -13.53 6.00
N HIS A 35 -1.16 -12.40 6.17
CA HIS A 35 -1.70 -11.08 5.88
C HIS A 35 -2.05 -10.94 4.39
N PRO A 36 -3.21 -10.33 4.02
CA PRO A 36 -3.61 -10.15 2.62
C PRO A 36 -2.51 -9.55 1.74
N TRP A 37 -1.79 -8.56 2.23
CA TRP A 37 -0.66 -7.97 1.47
C TRP A 37 0.42 -8.99 1.11
N VAL A 38 0.76 -9.91 2.02
CA VAL A 38 1.75 -10.96 1.75
C VAL A 38 1.14 -12.05 0.87
N LYS A 39 0.01 -12.62 1.34
CA LYS A 39 -0.59 -13.82 0.73
C LYS A 39 -1.21 -13.56 -0.63
N ASN A 40 -1.93 -12.43 -0.78
CA ASN A 40 -2.76 -12.18 -1.95
C ASN A 40 -2.13 -11.15 -2.93
N ILE A 41 -1.04 -10.46 -2.51
CA ILE A 41 -0.37 -9.47 -3.36
C ILE A 41 1.07 -9.88 -3.62
N MET A 42 1.93 -9.98 -2.57
CA MET A 42 3.35 -10.23 -2.79
C MET A 42 3.63 -11.62 -3.34
N ILE A 43 3.01 -12.67 -2.80
CA ILE A 43 3.21 -14.05 -3.29
C ILE A 43 2.76 -14.18 -4.76
N PRO A 44 1.55 -13.74 -5.18
CA PRO A 44 1.16 -13.76 -6.58
C PRO A 44 2.09 -12.93 -7.48
N TRP A 45 2.50 -11.73 -7.05
CA TRP A 45 3.45 -10.93 -7.83
C TRP A 45 4.82 -11.62 -7.97
N ILE A 46 5.34 -12.25 -6.91
CA ILE A 46 6.58 -13.05 -6.96
C ILE A 46 6.46 -14.19 -7.98
N ASN A 47 5.32 -14.88 -8.00
CA ASN A 47 5.06 -15.93 -8.99
C ASN A 47 5.01 -15.38 -10.41
N ASN A 48 4.37 -14.23 -10.61
CA ASN A 48 4.35 -13.55 -11.91
C ASN A 48 5.77 -13.16 -12.37
N VAL A 49 6.63 -12.67 -11.45
CA VAL A 49 8.04 -12.39 -11.77
C VAL A 49 8.78 -13.65 -12.17
N LYS A 50 8.62 -14.75 -11.41
CA LYS A 50 9.24 -16.04 -11.74
C LYS A 50 8.79 -16.54 -13.12
N GLU A 51 7.51 -16.46 -13.43
CA GLU A 51 6.95 -16.87 -14.71
C GLU A 51 7.46 -15.98 -15.86
N ALA A 52 7.38 -14.66 -15.70
CA ALA A 52 7.83 -13.70 -16.71
C ALA A 52 9.34 -13.80 -17.02
N THR A 53 10.14 -14.15 -16.01
CA THR A 53 11.58 -14.36 -16.16
C THR A 53 11.92 -15.82 -16.52
N GLU A 54 10.95 -16.68 -16.77
CA GLU A 54 11.15 -18.12 -17.05
C GLU A 54 12.03 -18.82 -15.99
N GLY A 55 11.89 -18.38 -14.73
CA GLY A 55 12.65 -18.89 -13.58
C GLY A 55 14.07 -18.34 -13.42
N ARG A 56 14.54 -17.42 -14.28
CA ARG A 56 15.86 -16.78 -14.12
C ARG A 56 15.96 -15.91 -12.87
N VAL A 57 14.84 -15.33 -12.44
CA VAL A 57 14.78 -14.54 -11.21
C VAL A 57 13.83 -15.16 -10.19
N ILE A 58 14.37 -15.48 -9.02
CA ILE A 58 13.62 -16.05 -7.89
C ILE A 58 13.63 -15.04 -6.75
N ILE A 59 12.45 -14.70 -6.22
CA ILE A 59 12.31 -13.81 -5.07
C ILE A 59 11.96 -14.66 -3.84
N GLU A 60 12.78 -14.57 -2.81
CA GLU A 60 12.60 -15.28 -1.54
C GLU A 60 12.17 -14.29 -0.46
N ILE A 61 10.99 -14.50 0.14
CA ILE A 61 10.53 -13.71 1.29
C ILE A 61 11.30 -14.18 2.52
N LEU A 62 11.92 -13.25 3.24
CA LEU A 62 12.64 -13.56 4.47
C LEU A 62 11.68 -14.04 5.56
N ASN A 63 12.07 -15.11 6.26
CA ASN A 63 11.23 -15.78 7.26
C ASN A 63 10.96 -14.94 8.52
N ALA A 64 11.82 -13.96 8.81
CA ALA A 64 11.70 -13.09 9.96
C ALA A 64 11.83 -11.61 9.56
N PRO A 65 11.09 -10.70 10.22
CA PRO A 65 11.25 -9.27 10.03
C PRO A 65 12.67 -8.81 10.35
N LEU A 66 13.26 -8.01 9.46
CA LEU A 66 14.59 -7.41 9.70
C LEU A 66 14.51 -6.21 10.66
N GLY A 67 13.32 -5.69 10.92
CA GLY A 67 13.12 -4.57 11.82
C GLY A 67 11.71 -3.96 11.68
N PRO A 68 11.49 -2.78 12.28
CA PRO A 68 10.17 -2.17 12.31
C PRO A 68 9.69 -1.69 10.92
N PRO A 69 8.36 -1.58 10.69
CA PRO A 69 7.80 -1.25 9.39
C PRO A 69 8.35 0.02 8.73
N HIS A 70 8.67 1.04 9.53
CA HIS A 70 9.19 2.33 9.03
C HIS A 70 10.64 2.25 8.48
N ALA A 71 11.38 1.18 8.79
CA ALA A 71 12.76 0.99 8.34
C ALA A 71 12.84 0.29 6.96
N HIS A 72 11.73 -0.23 6.43
CA HIS A 72 11.76 -1.08 5.25
C HIS A 72 12.25 -0.36 3.98
N PHE A 73 11.90 0.91 3.78
CA PHE A 73 12.47 1.68 2.67
C PHE A 73 14.00 1.74 2.77
N ASP A 74 14.53 2.00 3.96
CA ASP A 74 15.97 2.09 4.20
C ASP A 74 16.68 0.73 4.04
N PHE A 75 16.01 -0.38 4.29
CA PHE A 75 16.60 -1.72 4.05
C PHE A 75 16.88 -1.93 2.57
N ALA A 76 15.95 -1.55 1.67
CA ALA A 76 16.22 -1.58 0.23
C ALA A 76 17.28 -0.54 -0.17
N LEU A 77 17.16 0.71 0.32
CA LEU A 77 18.10 1.78 0.02
C LEU A 77 19.54 1.39 0.33
N LYS A 78 19.77 0.76 1.48
CA LYS A 78 21.11 0.33 1.95
C LYS A 78 21.54 -1.05 1.44
N GLY A 79 20.67 -1.78 0.74
CA GLY A 79 20.94 -3.14 0.24
C GLY A 79 20.98 -4.21 1.35
N ILE A 80 20.34 -3.96 2.49
CA ILE A 80 20.16 -4.94 3.56
C ILE A 80 19.21 -6.05 3.11
N ALA A 81 18.18 -5.66 2.34
CA ALA A 81 17.36 -6.54 1.52
C ALA A 81 17.36 -6.04 0.09
N ASP A 82 17.13 -6.95 -0.88
CA ASP A 82 17.09 -6.56 -2.29
C ASP A 82 15.77 -5.89 -2.63
N ILE A 83 14.64 -6.44 -2.16
CA ILE A 83 13.29 -5.93 -2.36
C ILE A 83 12.65 -5.65 -0.99
N THR A 84 11.92 -4.55 -0.92
CA THR A 84 11.07 -4.23 0.23
C THR A 84 9.74 -3.64 -0.23
N TYR A 85 8.76 -3.73 0.64
CA TYR A 85 7.49 -3.04 0.49
C TYR A 85 7.15 -2.29 1.78
N GLY A 86 6.36 -1.25 1.67
CA GLY A 86 6.05 -0.43 2.81
C GLY A 86 4.99 0.63 2.55
N VAL A 87 4.71 1.37 3.60
CA VAL A 87 3.75 2.47 3.63
C VAL A 87 4.53 3.78 3.58
N HIS A 88 4.21 4.64 2.61
CA HIS A 88 4.95 5.90 2.43
C HIS A 88 4.94 6.78 3.68
N ASN A 89 3.79 6.92 4.33
CA ASN A 89 3.64 7.79 5.50
C ASN A 89 4.34 7.26 6.77
N TYR A 90 4.84 6.01 6.78
CA TYR A 90 5.66 5.51 7.87
C TYR A 90 7.08 6.10 7.85
N THR A 91 7.56 6.59 6.71
CA THR A 91 8.85 7.29 6.58
C THR A 91 8.61 8.80 6.54
N ALA A 92 8.40 9.38 7.71
CA ALA A 92 8.05 10.79 7.85
C ALA A 92 9.01 11.73 7.11
N GLY A 93 8.46 12.70 6.37
CA GLY A 93 9.21 13.77 5.71
C GLY A 93 9.86 13.39 4.37
N ARG A 94 9.92 12.11 3.99
CA ARG A 94 10.52 11.67 2.71
C ARG A 94 9.52 11.80 1.55
N PHE A 95 8.36 11.20 1.67
CA PHE A 95 7.37 11.06 0.63
C PHE A 95 6.28 12.12 0.76
N ILE A 96 6.51 13.28 0.15
CA ILE A 96 5.60 14.43 0.28
C ILE A 96 4.51 14.39 -0.79
N SER A 97 4.88 14.07 -2.05
CA SER A 97 3.93 14.07 -3.16
C SER A 97 2.93 12.91 -3.07
N THR A 98 3.30 11.81 -2.40
CA THR A 98 2.42 10.63 -2.26
C THR A 98 1.18 10.92 -1.42
N GLN A 99 1.17 12.00 -0.62
CA GLN A 99 -0.01 12.43 0.12
C GLN A 99 -1.21 12.79 -0.78
N LEU A 100 -0.98 13.03 -2.08
CA LEU A 100 -2.07 13.24 -3.05
C LEU A 100 -3.03 12.05 -3.11
N ALA A 101 -2.51 10.82 -3.04
CA ALA A 101 -3.32 9.60 -3.02
C ALA A 101 -3.79 9.19 -1.62
N GLU A 102 -3.45 9.98 -0.60
CA GLU A 102 -3.88 9.74 0.78
C GLU A 102 -5.04 10.64 1.21
N LEU A 103 -5.45 11.58 0.36
CA LEU A 103 -6.49 12.57 0.65
C LEU A 103 -7.86 11.92 0.89
N PRO A 104 -8.75 12.56 1.67
CA PRO A 104 -10.11 12.07 1.90
C PRO A 104 -10.95 12.01 0.60
N PHE A 105 -11.94 11.16 0.59
CA PHE A 105 -13.01 11.09 -0.42
C PHE A 105 -12.53 10.73 -1.84
N LEU A 106 -11.46 9.93 -1.97
CA LEU A 106 -10.91 9.59 -3.28
C LEU A 106 -11.70 8.49 -3.98
N SER A 107 -11.85 7.32 -3.36
CA SER A 107 -12.52 6.18 -3.98
C SER A 107 -13.01 5.17 -2.94
N ASN A 108 -14.11 4.48 -3.24
CA ASN A 108 -14.56 3.32 -2.48
C ASN A 108 -13.91 2.02 -2.95
N SER A 109 -13.22 2.02 -4.10
CA SER A 109 -12.48 0.88 -4.63
C SER A 109 -10.98 1.12 -4.56
N SER A 110 -10.28 0.18 -3.95
CA SER A 110 -8.83 0.14 -3.92
C SER A 110 -8.24 -0.13 -5.30
N GLU A 111 -8.88 -0.98 -6.12
CA GLU A 111 -8.42 -1.24 -7.49
C GLU A 111 -8.44 0.03 -8.34
N VAL A 112 -9.57 0.74 -8.36
CA VAL A 112 -9.72 1.99 -9.12
C VAL A 112 -8.68 3.02 -8.67
N LEU A 113 -8.55 3.24 -7.37
CA LEU A 113 -7.58 4.21 -6.84
C LEU A 113 -6.14 3.80 -7.12
N SER A 114 -5.79 2.52 -6.94
CA SER A 114 -4.41 2.03 -7.13
C SER A 114 -3.95 2.17 -8.58
N VAL A 115 -4.79 1.83 -9.54
CA VAL A 115 -4.49 1.96 -10.98
C VAL A 115 -4.36 3.44 -11.35
N ALA A 116 -5.32 4.27 -10.96
CA ALA A 116 -5.28 5.71 -11.21
C ALA A 116 -4.03 6.35 -10.57
N TRP A 117 -3.72 5.97 -9.34
CA TRP A 117 -2.54 6.47 -8.62
C TRP A 117 -1.24 6.06 -9.28
N GLN A 118 -1.08 4.81 -9.68
CA GLN A 118 0.12 4.35 -10.37
C GLN A 118 0.36 5.10 -11.68
N ARG A 119 -0.69 5.34 -12.47
CA ARG A 119 -0.61 6.12 -13.72
C ARG A 119 -0.19 7.56 -13.47
N ILE A 120 -0.85 8.23 -12.53
CA ILE A 120 -0.55 9.63 -12.16
C ILE A 120 0.85 9.73 -11.55
N TYR A 121 1.24 8.80 -10.67
CA TYR A 121 2.56 8.79 -10.08
C TYR A 121 3.66 8.68 -11.15
N GLN A 122 3.52 7.72 -12.06
CA GLN A 122 4.48 7.50 -13.13
C GLN A 122 4.63 8.70 -14.06
N LYS A 123 3.51 9.33 -14.42
CA LYS A 123 3.48 10.43 -15.39
C LYS A 123 3.90 11.77 -14.79
N GLU A 124 3.41 12.09 -13.61
CA GLU A 124 3.50 13.45 -13.06
C GLU A 124 4.50 13.58 -11.90
N LEU A 125 4.82 12.48 -11.19
CA LEU A 125 5.55 12.55 -9.93
C LEU A 125 6.86 11.76 -9.89
N TYR A 126 7.03 10.79 -10.79
CA TYR A 126 8.22 9.93 -10.81
C TYR A 126 9.52 10.74 -10.92
N SER A 127 9.52 11.82 -11.71
CA SER A 127 10.67 12.73 -11.89
C SER A 127 11.07 13.47 -10.62
N LEU A 128 10.19 13.56 -9.59
CA LEU A 128 10.54 14.14 -8.29
C LEU A 128 11.53 13.29 -7.50
N ASN A 129 11.72 12.04 -7.93
CA ASN A 129 12.73 11.12 -7.41
C ASN A 129 12.66 10.91 -5.89
N GLU A 130 11.45 10.83 -5.32
CA GLU A 130 11.26 10.60 -3.89
C GLU A 130 11.75 9.21 -3.44
N HIS A 131 11.83 8.25 -4.38
CA HIS A 131 12.40 6.91 -4.16
C HIS A 131 13.90 6.82 -4.51
N LYS A 132 14.63 7.95 -4.51
CA LYS A 132 16.06 8.00 -4.84
C LYS A 132 16.85 6.92 -4.10
N GLY A 133 17.70 6.19 -4.85
CA GLY A 133 18.54 5.10 -4.36
C GLY A 133 17.89 3.72 -4.43
N THR A 134 16.61 3.66 -4.84
CA THR A 134 15.91 2.42 -5.18
C THR A 134 15.31 2.52 -6.59
N HIS A 135 14.91 1.38 -7.16
CA HIS A 135 14.05 1.34 -8.34
C HIS A 135 12.62 1.02 -7.87
N LEU A 136 11.66 1.84 -8.30
CA LEU A 136 10.26 1.68 -7.92
C LEU A 136 9.60 0.63 -8.81
N LEU A 137 9.08 -0.43 -8.21
CA LEU A 137 8.36 -1.50 -8.88
C LEU A 137 6.84 -1.22 -8.96
N GLY A 138 6.30 -0.44 -8.05
CA GLY A 138 4.91 0.00 -8.11
C GLY A 138 4.46 0.77 -6.88
N VAL A 139 3.40 1.56 -7.08
CA VAL A 139 2.65 2.22 -6.01
C VAL A 139 1.18 1.81 -6.09
N PHE A 140 0.53 1.69 -4.95
CA PHE A 140 -0.89 1.31 -4.84
C PHE A 140 -1.45 1.78 -3.51
N ASN A 141 -2.76 1.60 -3.32
CA ASN A 141 -3.48 2.01 -2.11
C ASN A 141 -4.25 0.83 -1.51
N HIS A 142 -4.53 0.88 -0.20
CA HIS A 142 -5.56 0.06 0.42
C HIS A 142 -6.96 0.67 0.19
N GLY A 143 -8.01 0.01 0.66
CA GLY A 143 -9.37 0.54 0.64
C GLY A 143 -9.55 1.80 1.48
N PRO A 144 -10.75 2.41 1.47
CA PRO A 144 -11.01 3.66 2.19
C PRO A 144 -10.78 3.49 3.70
N GLY A 145 -9.98 4.38 4.27
CA GLY A 145 -9.72 4.41 5.72
C GLY A 145 -10.93 4.95 6.47
N GLN A 146 -11.46 4.16 7.41
CA GLN A 146 -12.65 4.48 8.21
C GLN A 146 -12.29 4.71 9.68
N LEU A 147 -13.24 5.22 10.47
CA LEU A 147 -13.10 5.37 11.92
C LEU A 147 -13.84 4.25 12.63
N TRP A 148 -13.10 3.44 13.38
CA TRP A 148 -13.61 2.30 14.16
C TRP A 148 -13.47 2.58 15.64
N LEU A 149 -14.53 2.31 16.42
CA LEU A 149 -14.66 2.71 17.81
C LEU A 149 -15.02 1.50 18.69
N ASN A 150 -14.48 1.47 19.91
CA ASN A 150 -14.71 0.40 20.89
C ASN A 150 -16.00 0.58 21.68
N ASN A 151 -16.69 1.70 21.55
CA ASN A 151 -18.01 1.98 22.10
C ASN A 151 -18.97 2.45 21.00
N MET A 152 -20.26 2.49 21.34
CA MET A 152 -21.31 3.02 20.47
C MET A 152 -21.46 4.54 20.67
N TYR A 153 -21.58 5.28 19.56
CA TYR A 153 -21.80 6.70 19.51
C TYR A 153 -22.88 7.02 18.48
N GLU A 154 -23.76 7.96 18.78
CA GLU A 154 -24.88 8.28 17.92
C GLU A 154 -24.50 9.24 16.79
N ASN A 155 -23.54 10.12 17.02
CA ASN A 155 -23.17 11.18 16.09
C ASN A 155 -21.69 11.60 16.24
N LEU A 156 -21.25 12.47 15.33
CA LEU A 156 -19.87 12.95 15.27
C LEU A 156 -19.49 13.91 16.40
N ASP A 157 -20.46 14.50 17.13
CA ASP A 157 -20.13 15.41 18.23
C ASP A 157 -19.66 14.63 19.46
N GLU A 158 -20.15 13.43 19.65
CA GLU A 158 -19.81 12.57 20.79
C GLU A 158 -18.41 11.97 20.71
N ILE A 159 -17.81 11.89 19.50
CA ILE A 159 -16.47 11.32 19.34
C ILE A 159 -15.35 12.33 19.65
N LYS A 160 -15.66 13.60 19.86
CA LYS A 160 -14.64 14.63 20.13
C LYS A 160 -13.85 14.30 21.39
N GLY A 161 -12.53 14.43 21.33
CA GLY A 161 -11.62 14.14 22.43
C GLY A 161 -11.26 12.67 22.61
N LEU A 162 -11.83 11.75 21.81
CA LEU A 162 -11.45 10.33 21.84
C LEU A 162 -10.00 10.16 21.36
N LYS A 163 -9.28 9.27 22.02
CA LYS A 163 -7.93 8.86 21.64
C LYS A 163 -8.03 7.82 20.51
N VAL A 164 -7.53 8.16 19.34
CA VAL A 164 -7.65 7.30 18.15
C VAL A 164 -6.27 6.97 17.61
N ARG A 165 -5.99 5.68 17.49
CA ARG A 165 -4.76 5.22 16.80
C ARG A 165 -4.82 5.60 15.33
N ILE A 166 -3.75 6.17 14.81
CA ILE A 166 -3.56 6.53 13.40
C ILE A 166 -2.21 6.02 12.88
N GLY A 167 -2.09 5.88 11.56
CA GLY A 167 -0.82 5.50 10.91
C GLY A 167 0.15 6.65 10.72
N GLY A 168 -0.35 7.88 10.65
CA GLY A 168 0.41 9.10 10.33
C GLY A 168 -0.14 9.77 9.06
N GLY A 169 0.57 10.79 8.55
CA GLY A 169 0.19 11.48 7.31
C GLY A 169 -1.21 12.10 7.37
N ILE A 170 -2.01 11.88 6.34
CA ILE A 170 -3.36 12.45 6.23
C ILE A 170 -4.31 11.92 7.31
N SER A 171 -4.15 10.66 7.75
CA SER A 171 -4.99 10.13 8.85
C SER A 171 -4.82 10.94 10.14
N GLN A 172 -3.61 11.48 10.41
CA GLN A 172 -3.38 12.36 11.55
C GLN A 172 -4.10 13.70 11.36
N SER A 173 -4.03 14.29 10.18
CA SER A 173 -4.67 15.57 9.88
C SER A 173 -6.20 15.45 9.94
N SER A 174 -6.76 14.36 9.39
CA SER A 174 -8.18 14.05 9.45
C SER A 174 -8.67 13.84 10.89
N ALA A 175 -7.92 13.08 11.70
CA ALA A 175 -8.25 12.89 13.12
C ALA A 175 -8.29 14.22 13.89
N LYS A 176 -7.27 15.08 13.70
CA LYS A 176 -7.23 16.41 14.34
C LYS A 176 -8.38 17.30 13.90
N ALA A 177 -8.72 17.30 12.60
CA ALA A 177 -9.84 18.07 12.06
C ALA A 177 -11.18 17.63 12.69
N LEU A 178 -11.35 16.33 12.94
CA LEU A 178 -12.49 15.75 13.64
C LEU A 178 -12.44 15.95 15.16
N LYS A 179 -11.46 16.71 15.67
CA LYS A 179 -11.24 16.96 17.11
C LYS A 179 -10.94 15.68 17.92
N LEU A 180 -10.39 14.65 17.28
CA LEU A 180 -9.87 13.46 17.93
C LEU A 180 -8.44 13.73 18.46
N ILE A 181 -7.99 12.91 19.40
CA ILE A 181 -6.60 12.91 19.90
C ILE A 181 -5.85 11.78 19.19
N PRO A 182 -5.00 12.07 18.18
CA PRO A 182 -4.33 11.04 17.41
C PRO A 182 -3.16 10.42 18.16
N LEU A 183 -3.14 9.09 18.22
CA LEU A 183 -2.05 8.27 18.75
C LEU A 183 -1.34 7.58 17.57
N GLN A 184 -0.17 8.08 17.18
CA GLN A 184 0.56 7.54 16.04
C GLN A 184 1.29 6.25 16.42
N ALA A 185 0.97 5.15 15.71
CA ALA A 185 1.65 3.87 15.86
C ALA A 185 1.51 3.02 14.57
N PRO A 186 2.44 2.10 14.27
CA PRO A 186 2.28 1.16 13.17
C PRO A 186 1.08 0.22 13.43
N VAL A 187 0.53 -0.37 12.36
CA VAL A 187 -0.66 -1.25 12.46
C VAL A 187 -0.40 -2.50 13.31
N THR A 188 0.85 -2.94 13.40
CA THR A 188 1.26 -4.08 14.25
C THR A 188 1.01 -3.86 15.76
N LYS A 189 0.78 -2.60 16.18
CA LYS A 189 0.42 -2.22 17.55
C LYS A 189 -1.09 -2.02 17.76
N ALA A 190 -1.91 -2.19 16.71
CA ALA A 190 -3.34 -1.88 16.74
C ALA A 190 -4.09 -2.63 17.84
N TYR A 191 -3.93 -3.95 17.90
CA TYR A 191 -4.61 -4.79 18.89
C TYR A 191 -4.21 -4.42 20.32
N GLU A 192 -2.93 -4.24 20.58
CA GLU A 192 -2.39 -3.88 21.90
C GLU A 192 -2.97 -2.56 22.42
N LEU A 193 -3.00 -1.53 21.54
CA LEU A 193 -3.50 -0.20 21.93
C LEU A 193 -5.00 -0.20 22.25
N LEU A 194 -5.81 -0.93 21.49
CA LEU A 194 -7.25 -1.03 21.72
C LEU A 194 -7.57 -1.94 22.90
N SER A 195 -6.99 -3.14 22.99
CA SER A 195 -7.25 -4.09 24.06
C SER A 195 -6.75 -3.61 25.42
N GLY A 196 -5.68 -2.84 25.43
CA GLY A 196 -5.12 -2.20 26.63
C GLY A 196 -5.84 -0.90 27.05
N GLY A 197 -6.89 -0.47 26.33
CA GLY A 197 -7.62 0.77 26.65
C GLY A 197 -6.81 2.05 26.46
N VAL A 198 -5.67 2.01 25.74
CA VAL A 198 -4.86 3.19 25.44
C VAL A 198 -5.54 4.04 24.37
N ALA A 199 -6.22 3.40 23.41
CA ALA A 199 -7.00 4.04 22.38
C ALA A 199 -8.48 3.67 22.50
N ASP A 200 -9.38 4.65 22.28
CA ASP A 200 -10.82 4.52 22.25
C ASP A 200 -11.32 4.07 20.86
N GLY A 201 -10.44 4.16 19.86
CA GLY A 201 -10.75 3.82 18.50
C GLY A 201 -9.50 3.78 17.61
N ILE A 202 -9.73 3.53 16.34
CA ILE A 202 -8.65 3.37 15.36
C ILE A 202 -9.10 3.81 13.97
N GLN A 203 -8.20 4.45 13.22
CA GLN A 203 -8.38 4.66 11.79
C GLN A 203 -7.64 3.56 11.02
N LEU A 204 -8.40 2.75 10.26
CA LEU A 204 -7.94 1.64 9.42
C LEU A 204 -8.90 1.40 8.24
N PRO A 205 -8.47 0.75 7.15
CA PRO A 205 -9.36 0.16 6.18
C PRO A 205 -10.09 -1.04 6.80
N THR A 206 -11.16 -1.48 6.15
CA THR A 206 -12.05 -2.51 6.69
C THR A 206 -11.35 -3.86 6.84
N GLU A 207 -10.45 -4.23 5.91
CA GLU A 207 -9.75 -5.53 5.94
C GLU A 207 -9.00 -5.76 7.26
N SER A 208 -8.43 -4.70 7.80
CA SER A 208 -7.64 -4.76 9.02
C SER A 208 -8.44 -5.15 10.26
N ILE A 209 -9.76 -4.91 10.25
CA ILE A 209 -10.60 -5.11 11.42
C ILE A 209 -10.67 -6.58 11.81
N SER A 210 -10.96 -7.46 10.87
CA SER A 210 -11.01 -8.91 11.16
C SER A 210 -9.61 -9.53 11.14
N PHE A 211 -8.71 -9.08 10.27
CA PHE A 211 -7.36 -9.63 10.21
C PHE A 211 -6.61 -9.50 11.54
N PHE A 212 -6.64 -8.30 12.15
CA PHE A 212 -6.00 -8.06 13.45
C PHE A 212 -6.91 -8.39 14.64
N LYS A 213 -8.04 -9.10 14.42
CA LYS A 213 -9.01 -9.51 15.44
C LYS A 213 -9.60 -8.33 16.23
N LEU A 214 -9.64 -7.14 15.62
CA LEU A 214 -10.18 -5.93 16.22
C LEU A 214 -11.71 -5.96 16.31
N ASP A 215 -12.36 -6.76 15.47
CA ASP A 215 -13.80 -7.07 15.47
C ASP A 215 -14.32 -7.67 16.80
N ARG A 216 -13.41 -8.12 17.68
CA ARG A 216 -13.74 -8.56 19.05
C ARG A 216 -13.81 -7.41 20.05
N ILE A 217 -13.21 -6.27 19.72
CA ILE A 217 -13.09 -5.10 20.59
C ILE A 217 -13.96 -3.96 20.07
N ILE A 218 -13.92 -3.71 18.77
CA ILE A 218 -14.67 -2.67 18.08
C ILE A 218 -16.17 -2.98 18.10
N LYS A 219 -16.97 -1.95 18.37
CA LYS A 219 -18.44 -2.04 18.37
C LYS A 219 -19.07 -1.40 17.15
N GLN A 220 -18.45 -0.34 16.61
CA GLN A 220 -18.97 0.33 15.42
C GLN A 220 -17.85 0.94 14.58
N GLY A 221 -18.17 1.19 13.29
CA GLY A 221 -17.41 2.02 12.39
C GLY A 221 -18.30 3.07 11.74
N PHE A 222 -17.86 4.32 11.69
CA PHE A 222 -18.46 5.34 10.85
C PHE A 222 -17.93 5.20 9.43
N ILE A 223 -18.85 4.92 8.49
CA ILE A 223 -18.51 4.66 7.09
C ILE A 223 -18.65 5.94 6.28
N VAL A 224 -17.54 6.36 5.70
CA VAL A 224 -17.42 7.58 4.91
C VAL A 224 -17.11 7.20 3.47
N ASP A 225 -17.91 7.67 2.53
CA ASP A 225 -17.69 7.44 1.09
C ASP A 225 -16.33 7.98 0.65
N GLY A 226 -15.51 7.11 0.05
CA GLY A 226 -14.14 7.41 -0.34
C GLY A 226 -13.16 7.55 0.82
N GLY A 227 -13.59 7.32 2.07
CA GLY A 227 -12.79 7.30 3.28
C GLY A 227 -12.48 8.69 3.88
N LEU A 228 -12.07 8.66 5.14
CA LEU A 228 -11.50 9.82 5.86
C LEU A 228 -10.05 10.10 5.41
N TYR A 229 -9.42 9.13 4.84
CA TYR A 229 -8.06 9.14 4.29
C TYR A 229 -7.85 7.87 3.47
N ASN A 230 -6.74 7.83 2.75
CA ASN A 230 -6.20 6.63 2.14
C ASN A 230 -4.73 6.47 2.53
N VAL A 231 -4.07 5.41 2.09
CA VAL A 231 -2.63 5.25 2.29
C VAL A 231 -1.97 4.80 1.01
N SER A 232 -0.95 5.53 0.60
CA SER A 232 -0.10 5.14 -0.52
C SER A 232 0.99 4.18 -0.04
N MET A 233 1.19 3.11 -0.81
CA MET A 233 2.12 2.02 -0.55
C MET A 233 3.10 1.86 -1.70
N PHE A 234 4.24 1.23 -1.46
CA PHE A 234 5.27 1.01 -2.46
C PHE A 234 5.82 -0.41 -2.43
N VAL A 235 6.34 -0.85 -3.56
CA VAL A 235 7.30 -1.95 -3.69
C VAL A 235 8.52 -1.42 -4.40
N VAL A 236 9.71 -1.61 -3.80
CA VAL A 236 10.97 -1.12 -4.35
C VAL A 236 12.04 -2.21 -4.32
N ILE A 237 12.96 -2.12 -5.26
CA ILE A 237 14.20 -2.91 -5.30
C ILE A 237 15.41 -1.98 -5.13
N ASN A 238 16.44 -2.44 -4.44
CA ASN A 238 17.71 -1.71 -4.34
C ASN A 238 18.23 -1.35 -5.73
N LYS A 239 18.62 -0.07 -5.93
CA LYS A 239 19.02 0.43 -7.26
C LYS A 239 20.22 -0.33 -7.84
N ARG A 240 21.24 -0.62 -7.02
CA ARG A 240 22.42 -1.36 -7.50
C ARG A 240 22.08 -2.80 -7.87
N LYS A 241 21.18 -3.43 -7.09
CA LYS A 241 20.71 -4.79 -7.40
C LYS A 241 19.89 -4.81 -8.68
N TRP A 242 19.00 -3.82 -8.88
CA TRP A 242 18.26 -3.65 -10.13
C TRP A 242 19.19 -3.48 -11.34
N ASP A 243 20.20 -2.61 -11.23
CA ASP A 243 21.14 -2.33 -12.30
C ASP A 243 22.06 -3.52 -12.62
N SER A 244 22.21 -4.47 -11.69
CA SER A 244 22.98 -5.71 -11.90
C SER A 244 22.18 -6.83 -12.58
N LEU A 245 20.87 -6.67 -12.76
CA LEU A 245 20.04 -7.63 -13.51
C LEU A 245 20.25 -7.45 -15.02
N ASP A 246 20.16 -8.54 -15.75
CA ASP A 246 20.16 -8.50 -17.21
C ASP A 246 18.95 -7.70 -17.72
N LYS A 247 19.12 -7.06 -18.89
CA LYS A 247 18.06 -6.26 -19.51
C LYS A 247 16.76 -7.01 -19.71
N ILE A 248 16.87 -8.26 -20.16
CA ILE A 248 15.72 -9.14 -20.37
C ILE A 248 14.94 -9.36 -19.07
N ASP A 249 15.63 -9.50 -17.93
CA ASP A 249 15.00 -9.70 -16.64
C ASP A 249 14.43 -8.40 -16.08
N GLN A 250 15.10 -7.25 -16.29
CA GLN A 250 14.53 -5.94 -15.96
C GLN A 250 13.22 -5.68 -16.72
N GLU A 251 13.16 -6.00 -18.01
CA GLU A 251 11.97 -5.87 -18.86
C GLU A 251 10.86 -6.83 -18.41
N ALA A 252 11.20 -8.08 -18.15
CA ALA A 252 10.27 -9.09 -17.67
C ALA A 252 9.65 -8.70 -16.31
N ILE A 253 10.46 -8.27 -15.33
CA ILE A 253 9.98 -7.78 -14.03
C ILE A 253 9.11 -6.53 -14.21
N SER A 254 9.52 -5.61 -15.08
CA SER A 254 8.75 -4.39 -15.36
C SER A 254 7.39 -4.69 -15.94
N SER A 255 7.26 -5.71 -16.81
CA SER A 255 6.01 -6.10 -17.47
C SER A 255 4.92 -6.57 -16.47
N VAL A 256 5.32 -7.13 -15.32
CA VAL A 256 4.41 -7.61 -14.25
C VAL A 256 4.37 -6.66 -13.04
N SER A 257 5.02 -5.51 -13.13
CA SER A 257 5.09 -4.45 -12.11
C SER A 257 4.24 -3.22 -12.52
N GLY A 258 4.45 -2.09 -11.89
CA GLY A 258 3.73 -0.86 -12.24
C GLY A 258 2.21 -1.03 -12.14
N GLU A 259 1.48 -0.77 -13.23
CA GLU A 259 0.01 -0.85 -13.25
C GLU A 259 -0.50 -2.29 -13.04
N VAL A 260 0.20 -3.31 -13.54
CA VAL A 260 -0.17 -4.71 -13.34
C VAL A 260 -0.16 -5.05 -11.84
N LEU A 261 0.91 -4.67 -11.14
CA LEU A 261 1.01 -4.83 -9.69
C LEU A 261 -0.03 -3.98 -8.95
N ALA A 262 -0.26 -2.73 -9.37
CA ALA A 262 -1.24 -1.84 -8.75
C ALA A 262 -2.66 -2.41 -8.85
N ARG A 263 -3.03 -2.97 -10.00
CA ARG A 263 -4.31 -3.64 -10.23
C ARG A 263 -4.45 -4.91 -9.38
N LEU A 264 -3.44 -5.76 -9.39
CA LEU A 264 -3.39 -6.94 -8.53
C LEU A 264 -3.58 -6.58 -7.06
N ALA A 265 -2.85 -5.58 -6.59
CA ALA A 265 -2.91 -5.12 -5.21
C ALA A 265 -4.28 -4.54 -4.86
N GLY A 266 -4.80 -3.63 -5.69
CA GLY A 266 -6.09 -3.00 -5.45
C GLY A 266 -7.24 -4.00 -5.40
N LYS A 267 -7.29 -4.93 -6.35
CA LYS A 267 -8.28 -6.01 -6.36
C LYS A 267 -8.21 -6.88 -5.10
N ALA A 268 -6.99 -7.28 -4.71
CA ALA A 268 -6.81 -8.07 -3.50
C ALA A 268 -7.24 -7.33 -2.21
N TRP A 269 -7.07 -5.99 -2.17
CA TRP A 269 -7.55 -5.17 -1.07
C TRP A 269 -9.08 -5.07 -1.06
N ASP A 270 -9.74 -4.84 -2.20
CA ASP A 270 -11.20 -4.80 -2.30
C ASP A 270 -11.82 -6.13 -1.85
N GLU A 271 -11.26 -7.27 -2.29
CA GLU A 271 -11.68 -8.60 -1.85
C GLU A 271 -11.48 -8.83 -0.33
N ALA A 272 -10.36 -8.33 0.22
CA ALA A 272 -10.08 -8.43 1.65
C ALA A 272 -11.01 -7.55 2.49
N ASP A 273 -11.35 -6.34 2.03
CA ASP A 273 -12.32 -5.45 2.67
C ASP A 273 -13.71 -6.08 2.74
N GLU A 274 -14.22 -6.64 1.65
CA GLU A 274 -15.54 -7.29 1.61
C GLU A 274 -15.59 -8.53 2.52
N LYS A 275 -14.52 -9.34 2.52
CA LYS A 275 -14.42 -10.49 3.42
C LYS A 275 -14.42 -10.06 4.88
N SER A 276 -13.62 -9.04 5.22
CA SER A 276 -13.52 -8.53 6.59
C SER A 276 -14.82 -7.88 7.05
N LYS A 277 -15.49 -7.12 6.17
CA LYS A 277 -16.81 -6.54 6.43
C LYS A 277 -17.82 -7.62 6.85
N SER A 278 -17.90 -8.70 6.07
CA SER A 278 -18.81 -9.81 6.35
C SER A 278 -18.52 -10.45 7.73
N LEU A 279 -17.24 -10.70 8.04
CA LEU A 279 -16.82 -11.27 9.32
C LEU A 279 -17.07 -10.30 10.50
N ALA A 280 -16.76 -9.02 10.33
CA ALA A 280 -16.95 -8.01 11.37
C ALA A 280 -18.45 -7.86 11.72
N ILE A 281 -19.34 -7.85 10.72
CA ILE A 281 -20.79 -7.83 10.94
C ILE A 281 -21.25 -9.08 11.69
N GLN A 282 -20.77 -10.28 11.31
CA GLN A 282 -21.08 -11.53 12.03
C GLN A 282 -20.63 -11.49 13.50
N ASN A 283 -19.53 -10.79 13.79
CA ASN A 283 -19.00 -10.58 15.13
C ASN A 283 -19.67 -9.41 15.88
N GLY A 284 -20.71 -8.80 15.29
CA GLY A 284 -21.53 -7.77 15.95
C GLY A 284 -21.03 -6.34 15.78
N VAL A 285 -20.02 -6.08 14.90
CA VAL A 285 -19.58 -4.72 14.58
C VAL A 285 -20.64 -4.03 13.73
N LYS A 286 -21.08 -2.84 14.15
CA LYS A 286 -22.04 -2.04 13.40
C LYS A 286 -21.32 -1.13 12.39
N PHE A 287 -21.70 -1.21 11.14
CA PHE A 287 -21.29 -0.31 10.07
C PHE A 287 -22.32 0.80 9.97
N VAL A 288 -21.99 1.96 10.50
CA VAL A 288 -22.91 3.10 10.58
C VAL A 288 -22.70 4.02 9.38
N GLU A 289 -23.66 4.03 8.48
CA GLU A 289 -23.72 5.02 7.42
C GLU A 289 -24.10 6.38 7.98
N LEU A 290 -23.36 7.41 7.55
CA LEU A 290 -23.60 8.76 7.99
C LEU A 290 -24.90 9.32 7.36
N SER A 291 -25.64 10.10 8.15
CA SER A 291 -26.76 10.87 7.64
C SER A 291 -26.30 11.88 6.55
N PRO A 292 -27.17 12.33 5.62
CA PRO A 292 -26.80 13.34 4.65
C PRO A 292 -26.23 14.62 5.28
N LYS A 293 -26.72 15.01 6.46
CA LYS A 293 -26.21 16.12 7.25
C LYS A 293 -24.75 15.86 7.69
N ASP A 294 -24.47 14.66 8.23
CA ASP A 294 -23.14 14.33 8.72
C ASP A 294 -22.15 14.11 7.58
N LYS A 295 -22.59 13.55 6.44
CA LYS A 295 -21.79 13.48 5.20
C LYS A 295 -21.32 14.87 4.74
N ASN A 296 -22.22 15.85 4.77
CA ASN A 296 -21.87 17.24 4.44
C ASN A 296 -20.96 17.86 5.50
N ASN A 297 -21.22 17.60 6.77
CA ASN A 297 -20.40 18.11 7.88
C ASN A 297 -18.96 17.58 7.78
N ILE A 298 -18.75 16.28 7.58
CA ILE A 298 -17.41 15.70 7.37
C ILE A 298 -16.70 16.33 6.17
N LYS A 299 -17.40 16.54 5.04
CA LYS A 299 -16.80 17.21 3.87
C LYS A 299 -16.33 18.61 4.21
N ASN A 300 -17.11 19.37 4.96
CA ASN A 300 -16.74 20.73 5.39
C ASN A 300 -15.55 20.71 6.36
N ILE A 301 -15.53 19.76 7.32
CA ILE A 301 -14.45 19.59 8.28
C ILE A 301 -13.13 19.20 7.60
N LEU A 302 -13.16 18.33 6.59
CA LEU A 302 -11.96 17.80 5.92
C LEU A 302 -11.52 18.61 4.69
N SER A 303 -12.36 19.50 4.16
CA SER A 303 -11.98 20.39 3.04
C SER A 303 -10.74 21.23 3.32
N PRO A 304 -10.56 21.84 4.53
CA PRO A 304 -9.31 22.52 4.88
C PRO A 304 -8.09 21.62 4.88
N VAL A 305 -8.23 20.34 5.29
CA VAL A 305 -7.14 19.34 5.25
C VAL A 305 -6.66 19.13 3.82
N ILE A 306 -7.59 18.95 2.88
CA ILE A 306 -7.26 18.80 1.46
C ILE A 306 -6.53 20.05 0.95
N LYS A 307 -7.10 21.25 1.16
CA LYS A 307 -6.53 22.51 0.71
C LYS A 307 -5.11 22.74 1.26
N GLN A 308 -4.92 22.51 2.56
CA GLN A 308 -3.62 22.68 3.20
C GLN A 308 -2.59 21.69 2.67
N THR A 309 -2.96 20.42 2.50
CA THR A 309 -2.06 19.40 1.95
C THR A 309 -1.61 19.76 0.55
N LEU A 310 -2.53 20.18 -0.33
CA LEU A 310 -2.19 20.61 -1.70
C LEU A 310 -1.24 21.82 -1.71
N ALA A 311 -1.48 22.80 -0.83
CA ALA A 311 -0.60 23.96 -0.67
C ALA A 311 0.80 23.56 -0.17
N ASP A 312 0.87 22.65 0.79
CA ASP A 312 2.14 22.16 1.35
C ASP A 312 2.96 21.38 0.32
N ILE A 313 2.31 20.50 -0.48
CA ILE A 313 2.95 19.77 -1.57
C ILE A 313 3.48 20.77 -2.62
N LYS A 314 2.65 21.72 -3.06
CA LYS A 314 3.07 22.78 -4.00
C LYS A 314 4.30 23.51 -3.49
N LYS A 315 4.29 23.94 -2.24
CA LYS A 315 5.41 24.68 -1.63
C LYS A 315 6.68 23.82 -1.52
N LYS A 316 6.56 22.57 -1.07
CA LYS A 316 7.73 21.72 -0.77
C LYS A 316 8.34 21.06 -2.02
N LYS A 317 7.53 20.80 -3.05
CA LYS A 317 7.95 20.09 -4.26
C LYS A 317 8.00 20.96 -5.50
N ASN A 318 7.54 22.19 -5.42
CA ASN A 318 7.46 23.14 -6.54
C ASN A 318 6.69 22.56 -7.75
N ILE A 319 5.55 21.94 -7.48
CA ILE A 319 4.65 21.35 -8.50
C ILE A 319 3.25 21.94 -8.38
N ASP A 320 2.45 21.86 -9.43
CA ASP A 320 1.02 22.18 -9.36
C ASP A 320 0.21 21.01 -8.79
N ALA A 321 0.21 20.92 -7.46
CA ALA A 321 -0.50 19.87 -6.74
C ALA A 321 -2.01 19.88 -7.01
N ASN A 322 -2.63 21.06 -7.25
CA ASN A 322 -4.05 21.15 -7.57
C ASN A 322 -4.36 20.51 -8.93
N LYS A 323 -3.53 20.78 -9.95
CA LYS A 323 -3.65 20.18 -11.27
C LYS A 323 -3.52 18.66 -11.18
N ILE A 324 -2.49 18.17 -10.49
CA ILE A 324 -2.23 16.72 -10.35
C ILE A 324 -3.36 16.04 -9.59
N TYR A 325 -3.88 16.65 -8.53
CA TYR A 325 -5.04 16.14 -7.79
C TYR A 325 -6.29 16.07 -8.66
N SER A 326 -6.51 17.09 -9.50
CA SER A 326 -7.64 17.09 -10.47
C SER A 326 -7.49 15.98 -11.52
N LEU A 327 -6.25 15.72 -12.00
CA LEU A 327 -5.96 14.62 -12.91
C LEU A 327 -6.22 13.26 -12.23
N LEU A 328 -5.76 13.08 -10.98
CA LEU A 328 -6.03 11.86 -10.21
C LEU A 328 -7.54 11.62 -10.07
N LYS A 329 -8.30 12.64 -9.70
CA LYS A 329 -9.76 12.53 -9.58
C LYS A 329 -10.45 12.18 -10.92
N LYS A 330 -9.93 12.71 -12.04
CA LYS A 330 -10.44 12.38 -13.38
C LYS A 330 -10.11 10.94 -13.77
N GLU A 331 -8.96 10.43 -13.35
CA GLU A 331 -8.54 9.05 -13.63
C GLU A 331 -9.34 8.02 -12.80
N ILE A 332 -9.83 8.42 -11.62
CA ILE A 332 -10.69 7.59 -10.76
C ILE A 332 -12.13 7.48 -11.29
N ASN A 333 -12.67 8.53 -11.93
CA ASN A 333 -14.04 8.61 -12.44
C ASN A 333 -14.12 8.22 -13.92
#